data_39d1c776e06366133fef565c0ae595e5
#
_entry.id   39d1c776e06366133fef565c0ae595e5
#
_cell.length_a   1.000
_cell.length_b   1.000
_cell.length_c   1.000
_cell.angle_alpha   90.00
_cell.angle_beta   90.00
_cell.angle_gamma   90.00
#
_symmetry.space_group_name_H-M   'P 1'
#
loop_
_entity.id
_entity.type
_entity.pdbx_description
1 polymer ?
#
loop_
_entity_poly.entity_id
_entity_poly.type
_entity_poly.pdbx_seq_one_letter_code
_entity_poly.pdbx_strand_id
1 'polypeptide(L)'
;MTELAWATLGTPVGRLSVGCSEAGLRQIRFGGPPVPAWAQHAAGQHSAAGQHSAAEEQRDATVAQLAQYFAGKRRGFDLFIDWSLTSSLQQEVLRTLFATVGYGETVSYGALARRVGPDSFGASPPARAVGQIMGSNPIPVVVPCHRVVAADGLGGYSGGTGTEVKRWLLTLEGALPPTLDWDAACLRA
;
A
#
# COMPACT_ATOMS: atom_id res chain seq x y z
N MET A 1 -22.52 -8.82 -3.45
CA MET A 1 -21.45 -7.88 -3.01
C MET A 1 -20.60 -8.64 -2.02
N THR A 2 -19.33 -8.88 -2.32
CA THR A 2 -18.42 -9.60 -1.41
C THR A 2 -18.21 -8.74 -0.16
N GLU A 3 -18.60 -9.24 0.99
CA GLU A 3 -18.40 -8.57 2.28
C GLU A 3 -16.90 -8.48 2.56
N LEU A 4 -16.42 -7.29 2.97
CA LEU A 4 -15.02 -7.08 3.32
C LEU A 4 -14.84 -7.08 4.83
N ALA A 5 -13.84 -7.82 5.30
CA ALA A 5 -13.36 -7.70 6.67
C ALA A 5 -12.48 -6.45 6.78
N TRP A 6 -12.84 -5.52 7.67
CA TRP A 6 -12.13 -4.26 7.87
C TRP A 6 -11.38 -4.21 9.18
N ALA A 7 -10.23 -3.55 9.17
CA ALA A 7 -9.52 -3.14 10.38
C ALA A 7 -8.93 -1.73 10.22
N THR A 8 -8.60 -1.11 11.34
CA THR A 8 -7.91 0.17 11.39
C THR A 8 -6.59 0.01 12.14
N LEU A 9 -5.51 0.54 11.55
CA LEU A 9 -4.17 0.54 12.14
C LEU A 9 -3.67 1.98 12.29
N GLY A 10 -3.24 2.36 13.50
CA GLY A 10 -2.47 3.57 13.73
C GLY A 10 -1.04 3.39 13.25
N THR A 11 -0.52 4.32 12.46
CA THR A 11 0.84 4.29 11.91
C THR A 11 1.50 5.65 12.03
N PRO A 12 2.85 5.74 11.92
CA PRO A 12 3.55 7.03 11.90
C PRO A 12 3.13 7.97 10.76
N VAL A 13 2.57 7.41 9.68
CA VAL A 13 2.05 8.19 8.54
C VAL A 13 0.53 8.44 8.63
N GLY A 14 -0.04 8.27 9.81
CA GLY A 14 -1.47 8.43 10.07
C GLY A 14 -2.22 7.09 10.11
N ARG A 15 -3.54 7.19 10.26
CA ARG A 15 -4.41 6.02 10.32
C ARG A 15 -4.56 5.37 8.96
N LEU A 16 -4.43 4.05 8.92
CA LEU A 16 -4.75 3.24 7.74
C LEU A 16 -6.00 2.40 8.02
N SER A 17 -6.92 2.35 7.06
CA SER A 17 -8.03 1.40 7.04
C SER A 17 -7.71 0.30 6.02
N VAL A 18 -7.79 -0.95 6.46
CA VAL A 18 -7.45 -2.16 5.69
C VAL A 18 -8.72 -2.93 5.43
N GLY A 19 -9.00 -3.25 4.18
CA GLY A 19 -10.14 -4.05 3.75
C GLY A 19 -9.69 -5.30 3.00
N CYS A 20 -10.06 -6.47 3.50
CA CYS A 20 -9.74 -7.78 2.91
C CYS A 20 -11.00 -8.53 2.50
N SER A 21 -10.93 -9.20 1.36
CA SER A 21 -11.88 -10.23 0.93
C SER A 21 -11.33 -11.62 1.24
N GLU A 22 -12.09 -12.66 0.95
CA GLU A 22 -11.62 -14.04 1.02
C GLU A 22 -10.43 -14.31 0.08
N ALA A 23 -10.33 -13.55 -1.03
CA ALA A 23 -9.23 -13.63 -1.99
C ALA A 23 -7.95 -12.90 -1.53
N GLY A 24 -8.00 -12.10 -0.46
CA GLY A 24 -6.85 -11.38 0.08
C GLY A 24 -7.08 -9.89 0.33
N LEU A 25 -5.97 -9.17 0.50
CA LEU A 25 -5.96 -7.72 0.67
C LEU A 25 -6.49 -7.02 -0.58
N ARG A 26 -7.58 -6.26 -0.44
CA ARG A 26 -8.25 -5.59 -1.55
C ARG A 26 -8.05 -4.09 -1.54
N GLN A 27 -7.97 -3.47 -0.37
CA GLN A 27 -7.88 -2.03 -0.26
C GLN A 27 -7.16 -1.55 1.01
N ILE A 28 -6.35 -0.51 0.86
CA ILE A 28 -5.81 0.30 1.96
C ILE A 28 -6.18 1.76 1.71
N ARG A 29 -6.69 2.44 2.73
CA ARG A 29 -7.04 3.87 2.69
C ARG A 29 -6.29 4.63 3.78
N PHE A 30 -5.72 5.78 3.42
CA PHE A 30 -5.21 6.74 4.38
C PHE A 30 -6.36 7.59 4.94
N GLY A 31 -6.37 7.83 6.25
CA GLY A 31 -7.30 8.76 6.90
C GLY A 31 -8.78 8.42 6.75
N GLY A 32 -9.12 7.19 6.38
CA GLY A 32 -10.51 6.75 6.23
C GLY A 32 -11.33 6.95 7.50
N PRO A 33 -12.67 7.03 7.40
CA PRO A 33 -13.52 7.08 8.59
C PRO A 33 -13.17 5.90 9.50
N PRO A 34 -13.33 6.06 10.82
CA PRO A 34 -13.19 4.93 11.71
C PRO A 34 -14.08 3.82 11.16
N VAL A 35 -13.53 2.61 11.10
CA VAL A 35 -14.30 1.43 10.72
C VAL A 35 -15.56 1.46 11.57
N PRO A 36 -16.76 1.36 10.99
CA PRO A 36 -18.00 1.43 11.77
C PRO A 36 -17.94 0.51 12.98
N ALA A 37 -18.51 0.91 14.10
CA ALA A 37 -18.40 0.15 15.35
C ALA A 37 -18.81 -1.33 15.19
N TRP A 38 -19.79 -1.62 14.31
CA TRP A 38 -20.19 -2.99 13.99
C TRP A 38 -19.11 -3.78 13.23
N ALA A 39 -18.24 -3.10 12.48
CA ALA A 39 -17.13 -3.74 11.76
C ALA A 39 -15.84 -3.79 12.62
N GLN A 40 -15.76 -2.99 13.71
CA GLN A 40 -14.66 -3.06 14.68
C GLN A 40 -14.82 -4.24 15.64
N HIS A 41 -16.02 -4.71 15.86
CA HIS A 41 -16.31 -5.84 16.76
C HIS A 41 -15.77 -7.17 16.21
N ALA A 42 -15.44 -7.24 14.92
CA ALA A 42 -14.77 -8.41 14.36
C ALA A 42 -13.28 -8.54 14.78
N ALA A 43 -12.66 -7.48 15.29
CA ALA A 43 -11.26 -7.52 15.72
C ALA A 43 -11.03 -8.00 17.16
N GLY A 44 -12.09 -8.32 17.93
CA GLY A 44 -11.95 -8.69 19.34
C GLY A 44 -13.05 -9.56 19.94
N GLN A 45 -14.09 -9.87 19.18
CA GLN A 45 -15.13 -10.81 19.63
C GLN A 45 -15.07 -12.07 18.79
N HIS A 46 -14.64 -13.14 19.41
CA HIS A 46 -14.83 -14.50 18.94
C HIS A 46 -16.32 -14.67 18.63
N SER A 47 -16.66 -14.84 17.36
CA SER A 47 -17.96 -15.40 17.01
C SER A 47 -18.13 -16.67 17.82
N ALA A 48 -19.28 -16.84 18.46
CA ALA A 48 -19.56 -17.96 19.37
C ALA A 48 -19.47 -19.35 18.72
N ALA A 49 -18.95 -19.45 17.50
CA ALA A 49 -18.76 -20.66 16.73
C ALA A 49 -17.30 -20.95 16.32
N GLY A 50 -16.31 -20.19 16.78
CA GLY A 50 -14.89 -20.59 16.65
C GLY A 50 -14.31 -20.64 15.23
N GLN A 51 -15.00 -20.13 14.20
CA GLN A 51 -14.51 -20.10 12.81
C GLN A 51 -14.32 -18.65 12.36
N HIS A 52 -13.05 -18.24 12.19
CA HIS A 52 -12.73 -17.00 11.48
C HIS A 52 -13.05 -17.21 9.99
N SER A 53 -13.63 -16.19 9.36
CA SER A 53 -13.77 -16.22 7.90
C SER A 53 -12.39 -16.05 7.25
N ALA A 54 -12.21 -16.59 6.04
CA ALA A 54 -10.95 -16.38 5.30
C ALA A 54 -10.61 -14.89 5.12
N ALA A 55 -11.61 -14.03 4.98
CA ALA A 55 -11.41 -12.57 4.91
C ALA A 55 -10.85 -11.97 6.22
N GLU A 56 -11.27 -12.50 7.38
CA GLU A 56 -10.74 -12.07 8.69
C GLU A 56 -9.31 -12.54 8.89
N GLU A 57 -8.97 -13.75 8.50
CA GLU A 57 -7.59 -14.25 8.53
C GLU A 57 -6.66 -13.40 7.65
N GLN A 58 -7.09 -13.05 6.43
CA GLN A 58 -6.36 -12.16 5.54
C GLN A 58 -6.17 -10.77 6.13
N ARG A 59 -7.20 -10.21 6.77
CA ARG A 59 -7.16 -8.94 7.46
C ARG A 59 -6.14 -8.95 8.61
N ASP A 60 -6.18 -9.96 9.46
CA ASP A 60 -5.30 -10.03 10.63
C ASP A 60 -3.84 -10.25 10.23
N ALA A 61 -3.58 -11.09 9.23
CA ALA A 61 -2.26 -11.25 8.63
C ALA A 61 -1.76 -9.92 8.03
N THR A 62 -2.63 -9.17 7.35
CA THR A 62 -2.27 -7.88 6.76
C THR A 62 -1.91 -6.85 7.83
N VAL A 63 -2.73 -6.73 8.87
CA VAL A 63 -2.49 -5.78 9.98
C VAL A 63 -1.19 -6.11 10.69
N ALA A 64 -0.93 -7.39 10.99
CA ALA A 64 0.30 -7.83 11.64
C ALA A 64 1.54 -7.49 10.78
N GLN A 65 1.50 -7.74 9.47
CA GLN A 65 2.61 -7.45 8.58
C GLN A 65 2.84 -5.95 8.39
N LEU A 66 1.79 -5.14 8.28
CA LEU A 66 1.90 -3.68 8.24
C LEU A 66 2.50 -3.13 9.54
N ALA A 67 2.07 -3.62 10.71
CA ALA A 67 2.67 -3.21 11.99
C ALA A 67 4.18 -3.53 12.06
N GLN A 68 4.58 -4.71 11.60
CA GLN A 68 6.00 -5.08 11.50
C GLN A 68 6.77 -4.18 10.51
N TYR A 69 6.17 -3.83 9.37
CA TYR A 69 6.79 -2.95 8.38
C TYR A 69 7.03 -1.54 8.95
N PHE A 70 6.01 -0.93 9.57
CA PHE A 70 6.15 0.39 10.18
C PHE A 70 7.10 0.41 11.39
N ALA A 71 7.28 -0.73 12.05
CA ALA A 71 8.30 -0.91 13.09
C ALA A 71 9.73 -1.18 12.53
N GLY A 72 9.92 -1.18 11.22
CA GLY A 72 11.20 -1.48 10.57
C GLY A 72 11.65 -2.95 10.68
N LYS A 73 10.75 -3.85 11.12
CA LYS A 73 11.04 -5.27 11.35
C LYS A 73 10.75 -6.15 10.13
N ARG A 74 10.11 -5.60 9.10
CA ARG A 74 9.72 -6.30 7.88
C ARG A 74 10.07 -5.47 6.65
N ARG A 75 10.59 -6.13 5.61
CA ARG A 75 11.00 -5.49 4.35
C ARG A 75 10.16 -5.89 3.12
N GLY A 76 9.27 -6.84 3.28
CA GLY A 76 8.39 -7.32 2.21
C GLY A 76 7.08 -7.86 2.79
N PHE A 77 6.11 -8.14 1.93
CA PHE A 77 4.79 -8.61 2.33
C PHE A 77 4.51 -9.97 1.69
N ASP A 78 4.08 -10.93 2.52
CA ASP A 78 3.63 -12.25 2.13
C ASP A 78 2.11 -12.29 2.28
N LEU A 79 1.40 -11.61 1.35
CA LEU A 79 -0.04 -11.43 1.38
C LEU A 79 -0.65 -11.84 0.05
N PHE A 80 -1.80 -12.50 0.11
CA PHE A 80 -2.65 -12.62 -1.07
C PHE A 80 -3.28 -11.27 -1.38
N ILE A 81 -3.29 -10.89 -2.66
CA ILE A 81 -3.82 -9.61 -3.11
C ILE A 81 -5.03 -9.84 -4.02
N ASP A 82 -6.15 -9.26 -3.62
CA ASP A 82 -7.37 -9.20 -4.43
C ASP A 82 -7.30 -8.00 -5.38
N TRP A 83 -7.00 -8.27 -6.63
CA TRP A 83 -6.86 -7.28 -7.68
C TRP A 83 -8.18 -6.82 -8.31
N SER A 84 -9.31 -7.24 -7.79
CA SER A 84 -10.63 -6.99 -8.40
C SER A 84 -11.03 -5.50 -8.52
N LEU A 85 -10.34 -4.60 -7.82
CA LEU A 85 -10.52 -3.15 -7.95
C LEU A 85 -9.67 -2.51 -9.05
N THR A 86 -8.91 -3.29 -9.81
CA THR A 86 -7.98 -2.79 -10.82
C THR A 86 -8.44 -3.14 -12.23
N SER A 87 -8.23 -2.23 -13.20
CA SER A 87 -8.32 -2.56 -14.62
C SER A 87 -7.13 -3.43 -15.06
N SER A 88 -7.22 -4.06 -16.24
CA SER A 88 -6.16 -4.95 -16.74
C SER A 88 -4.80 -4.26 -16.81
N LEU A 89 -4.72 -3.05 -17.39
CA LEU A 89 -3.48 -2.28 -17.46
C LEU A 89 -2.99 -1.85 -16.06
N GLN A 90 -3.90 -1.40 -15.19
CA GLN A 90 -3.54 -1.02 -13.84
C GLN A 90 -2.97 -2.20 -13.06
N GLN A 91 -3.57 -3.37 -13.18
CA GLN A 91 -3.11 -4.60 -12.57
C GLN A 91 -1.72 -5.00 -13.08
N GLU A 92 -1.49 -4.94 -14.39
CA GLU A 92 -0.20 -5.26 -15.01
C GLU A 92 0.92 -4.35 -14.46
N VAL A 93 0.68 -3.03 -14.45
CA VAL A 93 1.66 -2.06 -13.92
C VAL A 93 1.92 -2.26 -12.42
N LEU A 94 0.86 -2.44 -11.61
CA LEU A 94 1.00 -2.61 -10.17
C LEU A 94 1.67 -3.94 -9.80
N ARG A 95 1.39 -5.03 -10.53
CA ARG A 95 2.08 -6.31 -10.35
C ARG A 95 3.55 -6.23 -10.74
N THR A 96 3.86 -5.56 -11.86
CA THR A 96 5.25 -5.34 -12.28
C THR A 96 6.02 -4.54 -11.21
N LEU A 97 5.42 -3.48 -10.68
CA LEU A 97 6.00 -2.71 -9.57
C LEU A 97 6.26 -3.58 -8.34
N PHE A 98 5.24 -4.32 -7.89
CA PHE A 98 5.32 -5.17 -6.70
C PHE A 98 6.38 -6.26 -6.82
N ALA A 99 6.53 -6.84 -8.02
CA ALA A 99 7.48 -7.93 -8.28
C ALA A 99 8.92 -7.46 -8.50
N THR A 100 9.14 -6.22 -8.97
CA THR A 100 10.45 -5.80 -9.49
C THR A 100 11.13 -4.66 -8.76
N VAL A 101 10.45 -4.03 -7.78
CA VAL A 101 11.02 -2.91 -7.02
C VAL A 101 11.00 -3.24 -5.52
N GLY A 102 12.15 -3.65 -5.01
CA GLY A 102 12.33 -4.11 -3.65
C GLY A 102 12.34 -3.00 -2.60
N TYR A 103 12.45 -3.38 -1.33
CA TYR A 103 12.61 -2.49 -0.19
C TYR A 103 13.91 -1.68 -0.30
N GLY A 104 13.82 -0.36 -0.13
CA GLY A 104 14.96 0.55 -0.26
C GLY A 104 15.35 0.89 -1.69
N GLU A 105 14.64 0.36 -2.69
CA GLU A 105 14.86 0.68 -4.10
C GLU A 105 13.85 1.71 -4.59
N THR A 106 14.24 2.47 -5.63
CA THR A 106 13.34 3.37 -6.35
C THR A 106 13.40 3.12 -7.84
N VAL A 107 12.34 3.47 -8.54
CA VAL A 107 12.24 3.38 -10.00
C VAL A 107 11.59 4.65 -10.54
N SER A 108 12.05 5.17 -11.69
CA SER A 108 11.36 6.29 -12.31
C SER A 108 10.09 5.82 -13.03
N TYR A 109 9.09 6.72 -13.18
CA TYR A 109 7.87 6.43 -13.95
C TYR A 109 8.18 5.86 -15.34
N GLY A 110 9.16 6.45 -16.05
CA GLY A 110 9.57 5.96 -17.37
C GLY A 110 10.28 4.61 -17.34
N ALA A 111 11.07 4.34 -16.30
CA ALA A 111 11.74 3.04 -16.15
C ALA A 111 10.74 1.92 -15.82
N LEU A 112 9.74 2.20 -14.97
CA LEU A 112 8.67 1.24 -14.69
C LEU A 112 7.84 0.97 -15.96
N ALA A 113 7.51 2.02 -16.73
CA ALA A 113 6.81 1.85 -17.99
C ALA A 113 7.56 0.95 -18.97
N ARG A 114 8.89 1.05 -19.05
CA ARG A 114 9.70 0.14 -19.88
C ARG A 114 9.70 -1.29 -19.38
N ARG A 115 9.61 -1.53 -18.07
CA ARG A 115 9.51 -2.89 -17.49
C ARG A 115 8.18 -3.56 -17.82
N VAL A 116 7.09 -2.78 -17.87
CA VAL A 116 5.76 -3.27 -18.27
C VAL A 116 5.72 -3.60 -19.76
N GLY A 117 6.31 -2.74 -20.58
CA GLY A 117 6.31 -2.84 -22.04
C GLY A 117 5.57 -1.66 -22.67
N PRO A 118 6.17 -0.99 -23.67
CA PRO A 118 5.60 0.22 -24.26
C PRO A 118 4.25 -0.03 -24.94
N ASP A 119 4.03 -1.21 -25.49
CA ASP A 119 2.83 -1.57 -26.24
C ASP A 119 1.56 -1.66 -25.33
N SER A 120 1.75 -1.88 -24.04
CA SER A 120 0.64 -1.95 -23.07
C SER A 120 -0.09 -0.61 -22.88
N PHE A 121 0.53 0.52 -23.24
CA PHE A 121 -0.01 1.87 -22.98
C PHE A 121 -0.79 2.48 -24.16
N GLY A 122 -0.81 1.85 -25.31
CA GLY A 122 -1.48 2.36 -26.51
C GLY A 122 -0.98 3.75 -26.92
N ALA A 123 -1.89 4.70 -27.17
CA ALA A 123 -1.56 6.06 -27.56
C ALA A 123 -1.15 6.99 -26.39
N SER A 124 -1.26 6.54 -25.15
CA SER A 124 -0.91 7.36 -23.97
C SER A 124 0.60 7.40 -23.75
N PRO A 125 1.20 8.57 -23.38
CA PRO A 125 2.59 8.63 -22.96
C PRO A 125 2.83 7.70 -21.76
N PRO A 126 3.71 6.68 -21.87
CA PRO A 126 3.80 5.60 -20.88
C PRO A 126 4.07 6.09 -19.45
N ALA A 127 5.00 7.03 -19.26
CA ALA A 127 5.32 7.59 -17.94
C ALA A 127 4.13 8.31 -17.30
N ARG A 128 3.30 9.01 -18.11
CA ARG A 128 2.09 9.70 -17.62
C ARG A 128 1.02 8.69 -17.20
N ALA A 129 0.80 7.65 -17.99
CA ALA A 129 -0.13 6.57 -17.68
C ALA A 129 0.27 5.86 -16.38
N VAL A 130 1.56 5.54 -16.20
CA VAL A 130 2.08 5.02 -14.92
C VAL A 130 1.80 5.98 -13.77
N GLY A 131 2.00 7.30 -13.95
CA GLY A 131 1.69 8.30 -12.92
C GLY A 131 0.23 8.29 -12.49
N GLN A 132 -0.70 8.17 -13.43
CA GLN A 132 -2.15 8.07 -13.14
C GLN A 132 -2.47 6.77 -12.39
N ILE A 133 -1.87 5.65 -12.79
CA ILE A 133 -2.03 4.36 -12.12
C ILE A 133 -1.49 4.40 -10.69
N MET A 134 -0.33 5.02 -10.46
CA MET A 134 0.20 5.20 -9.10
C MET A 134 -0.74 6.04 -8.24
N GLY A 135 -1.35 7.08 -8.80
CA GLY A 135 -2.31 7.95 -8.11
C GLY A 135 -3.62 7.25 -7.72
N SER A 136 -3.98 6.17 -8.40
CA SER A 136 -5.19 5.37 -8.16
C SER A 136 -4.92 3.98 -7.58
N ASN A 137 -3.71 3.73 -7.07
CA ASN A 137 -3.36 2.45 -6.45
C ASN A 137 -4.28 2.15 -5.25
N PRO A 138 -5.07 1.06 -5.29
CA PRO A 138 -6.00 0.74 -4.20
C PRO A 138 -5.30 0.16 -2.96
N ILE A 139 -4.03 -0.25 -3.06
CA ILE A 139 -3.30 -0.98 -2.02
C ILE A 139 -1.94 -0.31 -1.74
N PRO A 140 -1.92 0.99 -1.38
CA PRO A 140 -0.66 1.69 -1.13
C PRO A 140 0.11 1.06 0.04
N VAL A 141 1.41 1.31 0.11
CA VAL A 141 2.39 0.71 1.04
C VAL A 141 2.72 -0.73 0.66
N VAL A 142 1.74 -1.63 0.59
CA VAL A 142 1.95 -3.03 0.19
C VAL A 142 2.36 -3.09 -1.27
N VAL A 143 1.58 -2.48 -2.17
CA VAL A 143 2.03 -2.20 -3.54
C VAL A 143 2.73 -0.85 -3.55
N PRO A 144 4.06 -0.81 -3.69
CA PRO A 144 4.88 0.29 -3.23
C PRO A 144 4.94 1.47 -4.21
N CYS A 145 3.80 2.12 -4.48
CA CYS A 145 3.75 3.29 -5.36
C CYS A 145 4.61 4.47 -4.86
N HIS A 146 4.95 4.51 -3.57
CA HIS A 146 5.92 5.47 -3.02
C HIS A 146 7.35 5.29 -3.55
N ARG A 147 7.73 4.11 -4.05
CA ARG A 147 9.04 3.83 -4.67
C ARG A 147 9.14 4.32 -6.12
N VAL A 148 8.01 4.76 -6.72
CA VAL A 148 8.02 5.30 -8.09
C VAL A 148 8.24 6.82 -8.02
N VAL A 149 9.34 7.31 -8.58
CA VAL A 149 9.82 8.69 -8.47
C VAL A 149 9.88 9.39 -9.82
N ALA A 150 9.92 10.72 -9.83
CA ALA A 150 10.22 11.49 -11.03
C ALA A 150 11.74 11.45 -11.34
N ALA A 151 12.10 11.77 -12.56
CA ALA A 151 13.52 11.78 -12.97
C ALA A 151 14.32 12.89 -12.26
N ASP A 152 13.64 13.94 -11.83
CA ASP A 152 14.20 15.17 -11.25
C ASP A 152 13.77 15.38 -9.78
N GLY A 153 13.18 14.36 -9.14
CA GLY A 153 12.75 14.48 -7.74
C GLY A 153 11.79 13.39 -7.29
N LEU A 154 11.11 13.61 -6.17
CA LEU A 154 10.20 12.61 -5.59
C LEU A 154 8.98 12.32 -6.47
N GLY A 155 8.53 13.30 -7.26
CA GLY A 155 7.23 13.21 -7.93
C GLY A 155 6.05 13.28 -6.96
N GLY A 156 4.82 13.09 -7.50
CA GLY A 156 3.60 13.12 -6.71
C GLY A 156 3.38 11.87 -5.85
N TYR A 157 2.45 12.00 -4.89
CA TYR A 157 1.91 10.91 -4.11
C TYR A 157 0.48 11.25 -3.66
N SER A 158 -0.43 10.31 -3.74
CA SER A 158 -1.85 10.50 -3.40
C SER A 158 -2.23 10.01 -2.01
N GLY A 159 -1.34 9.30 -1.32
CA GLY A 159 -1.60 8.77 0.02
C GLY A 159 -1.38 9.79 1.13
N GLY A 160 -2.25 9.81 2.14
CA GLY A 160 -2.14 10.64 3.34
C GLY A 160 -1.96 12.12 3.06
N THR A 161 -0.92 12.73 3.63
CA THR A 161 -0.51 14.12 3.39
C THR A 161 0.34 14.30 2.11
N GLY A 162 0.30 13.34 1.19
CA GLY A 162 0.98 13.44 -0.10
C GLY A 162 2.47 13.16 -0.02
N THR A 163 3.30 14.10 -0.53
CA THR A 163 4.75 13.88 -0.64
C THR A 163 5.48 13.72 0.70
N GLU A 164 4.92 14.20 1.79
CA GLU A 164 5.48 13.98 3.15
C GLU A 164 5.43 12.50 3.52
N VAL A 165 4.28 11.84 3.34
CA VAL A 165 4.14 10.39 3.56
C VAL A 165 5.10 9.62 2.66
N LYS A 166 5.22 10.01 1.38
CA LYS A 166 6.15 9.38 0.45
C LYS A 166 7.60 9.49 0.94
N ARG A 167 8.02 10.69 1.35
CA ARG A 167 9.35 10.94 1.91
C ARG A 167 9.57 10.07 3.14
N TRP A 168 8.59 10.02 4.05
CA TRP A 168 8.66 9.24 5.26
C TRP A 168 8.90 7.75 4.98
N LEU A 169 8.09 7.17 4.07
CA LEU A 169 8.24 5.76 3.66
C LEU A 169 9.60 5.48 3.03
N LEU A 170 10.08 6.34 2.12
CA LEU A 170 11.39 6.20 1.49
C LEU A 170 12.55 6.34 2.49
N THR A 171 12.39 7.17 3.51
CA THR A 171 13.39 7.30 4.59
C THR A 171 13.37 6.07 5.49
N LEU A 172 12.19 5.55 5.87
CA LEU A 172 12.07 4.29 6.61
C LEU A 172 12.78 3.15 5.89
N GLU A 173 12.65 3.11 4.57
CA GLU A 173 13.26 2.07 3.72
C GLU A 173 14.74 2.30 3.43
N GLY A 174 15.30 3.44 3.83
CA GLY A 174 16.71 3.80 3.58
C GLY A 174 17.00 4.26 2.15
N ALA A 175 15.97 4.46 1.32
CA ALA A 175 16.12 5.02 -0.03
C ALA A 175 16.40 6.53 -0.02
N LEU A 176 16.09 7.21 1.08
CA LEU A 176 16.43 8.61 1.34
C LEU A 176 17.15 8.74 2.69
N PRO A 177 18.11 9.68 2.81
CA PRO A 177 18.71 9.98 4.09
C PRO A 177 17.68 10.58 5.05
N PRO A 178 17.80 10.35 6.37
CA PRO A 178 17.01 11.07 7.36
C PRO A 178 17.28 12.57 7.24
N THR A 179 16.23 13.38 7.31
CA THR A 179 16.35 14.84 7.43
C THR A 179 16.53 15.22 8.90
N LEU A 180 17.00 16.45 9.18
CA LEU A 180 17.15 16.96 10.55
C LEU A 180 15.82 16.97 11.34
N ASP A 181 14.70 17.08 10.63
CA ASP A 181 13.34 17.03 11.19
C ASP A 181 12.79 15.59 11.30
N TRP A 182 13.62 14.57 11.02
CA TRP A 182 13.24 13.18 11.17
C TRP A 182 13.14 12.83 12.65
N ASP A 183 11.95 12.88 13.18
CA ASP A 183 11.66 12.43 14.53
C ASP A 183 11.39 10.91 14.55
N ALA A 184 12.40 10.15 15.01
CA ALA A 184 12.24 8.72 15.27
C ALA A 184 11.18 8.44 16.36
N ALA A 185 10.68 9.45 17.08
CA ALA A 185 9.62 9.32 18.06
C ALA A 185 8.27 8.98 17.42
N CYS A 186 8.07 9.31 16.14
CA CYS A 186 6.91 8.81 15.38
C CYS A 186 6.88 7.28 15.24
N LEU A 187 7.99 6.59 15.55
CA LEU A 187 8.06 5.12 15.56
C LEU A 187 7.61 4.50 16.90
N ARG A 188 7.23 5.30 17.90
CA ARG A 188 6.89 4.84 19.26
C ARG A 188 5.44 5.07 19.68
N ALA A 189 4.58 5.48 18.77
CA ALA A 189 3.16 5.66 19.07
C ALA A 189 2.31 4.45 18.63
#